data_9acb061bb244ccbc38ff49b59153c752
#
_entry.id   9acb061bb244ccbc38ff49b59153c752
#
_cell.length_a   1.000
_cell.length_b   1.000
_cell.length_c   1.000
_cell.angle_alpha   90.00
_cell.angle_beta   90.00
_cell.angle_gamma   90.00
#
_symmetry.space_group_name_H-M   'P 1'
#
loop_
_entity.id
_entity.type
_entity.pdbx_description
1 polymer ?
#
loop_
_entity_poly.entity_id
_entity_poly.type
_entity_poly.pdbx_seq_one_letter_code
_entity_poly.pdbx_strand_id
1 'polypeptide(L)'
;QGSWADLRLSLWYIGAHYWTYYGRAGTHALRPHSEDGARLQLQLTPFERLGPTLLYLNGYRAHSQKAGEGVTHSSVSYGLMTTLQIDPEASLALHYRGRKDSHRFKLEGRYDVGPWKPRLALLYARGAESSGWAVQGRLRWAPSERLQLDLLADAFDASSWDSRLYTLTPMLRGEYGATLLYGKGAVLGGRVRYRLSSHWQIEGRVQHEHQQRDVRPTKTLFALSLRYRGW
;
A
#
# COMPACT_ATOMS: atom_id res chain seq x y z
N GLN A 1 -2.68 12.65 -31.33
CA GLN A 1 -1.53 13.29 -30.65
C GLN A 1 -1.82 13.22 -29.14
N GLY A 2 -1.12 12.35 -28.41
CA GLY A 2 -1.23 12.27 -26.96
C GLY A 2 -0.43 13.40 -26.30
N SER A 3 -0.95 13.99 -25.23
CA SER A 3 -0.20 14.96 -24.45
C SER A 3 0.92 14.22 -23.67
N TRP A 4 2.15 14.68 -23.80
CA TRP A 4 3.29 14.16 -23.07
C TRP A 4 3.31 14.62 -21.59
N ALA A 5 2.48 15.60 -21.25
CA ALA A 5 2.34 16.14 -19.90
C ALA A 5 0.88 16.46 -19.58
N ASP A 6 0.45 16.15 -18.37
CA ASP A 6 -0.85 16.49 -17.78
C ASP A 6 -0.61 17.14 -16.42
N LEU A 7 -1.10 18.35 -16.23
CA LEU A 7 -1.01 19.11 -14.98
C LEU A 7 -2.39 19.21 -14.35
N ARG A 8 -2.53 18.77 -13.11
CA ARG A 8 -3.80 18.84 -12.36
C ARG A 8 -3.62 19.59 -11.05
N LEU A 9 -4.49 20.58 -10.85
CA LEU A 9 -4.65 21.24 -9.56
C LEU A 9 -5.99 20.82 -8.97
N SER A 10 -5.96 20.32 -7.73
CA SER A 10 -7.17 19.99 -6.97
C SER A 10 -7.16 20.80 -5.68
N LEU A 11 -8.26 21.47 -5.41
CA LEU A 11 -8.51 22.18 -4.16
C LEU A 11 -9.68 21.48 -3.46
N TRP A 12 -9.62 21.37 -2.15
CA TRP A 12 -10.75 20.80 -1.38
C TRP A 12 -10.97 21.56 -0.09
N TYR A 13 -12.21 21.53 0.32
CA TYR A 13 -12.65 21.97 1.63
C TYR A 13 -13.65 20.95 2.17
N ILE A 14 -13.41 20.50 3.38
CA ILE A 14 -14.28 19.56 4.09
C ILE A 14 -14.77 20.29 5.35
N GLY A 15 -16.06 20.55 5.43
CA GLY A 15 -16.65 21.28 6.54
C GLY A 15 -16.69 20.49 7.84
N ALA A 16 -16.90 21.18 8.96
CA ALA A 16 -16.89 20.62 10.31
C ALA A 16 -17.93 19.53 10.56
N HIS A 17 -18.99 19.47 9.77
CA HIS A 17 -20.09 18.49 9.91
C HIS A 17 -20.01 17.35 8.90
N TYR A 18 -18.88 17.21 8.18
CA TYR A 18 -18.70 16.11 7.25
C TYR A 18 -18.54 14.80 8.01
N TRP A 19 -19.49 13.89 7.82
CA TRP A 19 -19.46 12.54 8.37
C TRP A 19 -19.34 11.50 7.26
N THR A 20 -18.48 10.52 7.45
CA THR A 20 -18.38 9.36 6.57
C THR A 20 -18.47 8.07 7.38
N TYR A 21 -19.39 7.19 6.99
CA TYR A 21 -19.56 5.87 7.59
C TYR A 21 -18.38 4.92 7.30
N TYR A 22 -17.62 5.19 6.24
CA TYR A 22 -16.55 4.31 5.74
C TYR A 22 -15.15 4.83 6.04
N GLY A 23 -14.99 5.59 7.09
CA GLY A 23 -13.69 6.07 7.54
C GLY A 23 -13.22 7.34 6.84
N ARG A 24 -11.94 7.45 6.49
CA ARG A 24 -11.27 8.67 6.03
C ARG A 24 -11.49 9.02 4.56
N ALA A 25 -12.62 8.71 3.95
CA ALA A 25 -12.82 9.02 2.55
C ALA A 25 -12.67 10.54 2.34
N GLY A 26 -11.59 10.94 1.67
CA GLY A 26 -11.28 12.32 1.34
C GLY A 26 -10.54 13.14 2.39
N THR A 27 -10.40 12.67 3.64
CA THR A 27 -9.68 13.40 4.69
C THR A 27 -8.26 12.87 4.95
N HIS A 28 -7.35 13.74 5.40
CA HIS A 28 -5.98 13.41 5.75
C HIS A 28 -5.76 13.31 7.26
N ALA A 29 -6.66 13.87 8.05
CA ALA A 29 -6.62 13.80 9.51
C ALA A 29 -7.52 12.69 10.06
N LEU A 30 -7.20 12.20 11.26
CA LEU A 30 -7.91 11.07 11.88
C LEU A 30 -9.32 11.41 12.36
N ARG A 31 -9.59 12.65 12.70
CA ARG A 31 -10.88 13.17 13.20
C ARG A 31 -10.93 14.66 12.91
N PRO A 32 -10.99 15.09 11.64
CA PRO A 32 -11.04 16.51 11.35
C PRO A 32 -12.41 17.06 11.71
N HIS A 33 -12.44 18.24 12.33
CA HIS A 33 -13.65 19.07 12.35
C HIS A 33 -13.83 19.79 11.03
N SER A 34 -12.70 20.19 10.41
CA SER A 34 -12.67 20.70 9.05
C SER A 34 -11.29 20.46 8.45
N GLU A 35 -11.21 20.35 7.15
CA GLU A 35 -9.95 20.19 6.43
C GLU A 35 -10.01 21.02 5.15
N ASP A 36 -8.97 21.78 4.88
CA ASP A 36 -8.73 22.43 3.60
C ASP A 36 -7.37 22.05 3.03
N GLY A 37 -7.24 22.04 1.73
CA GLY A 37 -5.99 21.68 1.12
C GLY A 37 -5.93 21.88 -0.38
N ALA A 38 -4.72 21.69 -0.89
CA ALA A 38 -4.41 21.77 -2.31
C ALA A 38 -3.51 20.61 -2.71
N ARG A 39 -3.71 20.09 -3.91
CA ARG A 39 -2.85 19.09 -4.55
C ARG A 39 -2.50 19.55 -5.95
N LEU A 40 -1.22 19.61 -6.23
CA LEU A 40 -0.66 19.77 -7.56
C LEU A 40 -0.11 18.42 -8.01
N GLN A 41 -0.49 17.97 -9.20
CA GLN A 41 -0.02 16.74 -9.81
C GLN A 41 0.48 17.05 -11.22
N LEU A 42 1.68 16.59 -11.54
CA LEU A 42 2.27 16.62 -12.87
C LEU A 42 2.52 15.17 -13.30
N GLN A 43 1.84 14.74 -14.34
CA GLN A 43 2.07 13.44 -14.97
C GLN A 43 2.84 13.68 -16.27
N LEU A 44 3.98 13.02 -16.40
CA LEU A 44 4.82 13.05 -17.60
C LEU A 44 4.85 11.66 -18.23
N THR A 45 4.82 11.61 -19.56
CA THR A 45 4.97 10.37 -20.33
C THR A 45 6.07 10.60 -21.38
N PRO A 46 7.35 10.73 -20.95
CA PRO A 46 8.43 11.23 -21.82
C PRO A 46 8.91 10.21 -22.84
N PHE A 47 8.81 8.90 -22.57
CA PHE A 47 9.33 7.83 -23.42
C PHE A 47 8.42 6.62 -23.40
N GLU A 48 8.38 5.83 -24.47
CA GLU A 48 7.54 4.63 -24.58
C GLU A 48 7.82 3.59 -23.47
N ARG A 49 9.08 3.42 -23.08
CA ARG A 49 9.47 2.45 -22.04
C ARG A 49 9.34 3.00 -20.62
N LEU A 50 9.33 4.30 -20.44
CA LEU A 50 9.08 4.92 -19.16
C LEU A 50 7.59 5.20 -19.08
N GLY A 51 6.90 4.41 -18.26
CA GLY A 51 5.49 4.61 -17.98
C GLY A 51 5.24 5.99 -17.35
N PRO A 52 3.98 6.35 -17.14
CA PRO A 52 3.63 7.65 -16.59
C PRO A 52 4.40 7.95 -15.31
N THR A 53 5.21 9.01 -15.33
CA THR A 53 5.92 9.52 -14.16
C THR A 53 5.06 10.57 -13.50
N LEU A 54 4.59 10.28 -12.30
CA LEU A 54 3.75 11.15 -11.49
C LEU A 54 4.58 11.88 -10.44
N LEU A 55 4.63 13.19 -10.51
CA LEU A 55 5.10 14.08 -9.46
C LEU A 55 3.90 14.68 -8.76
N TYR A 56 3.93 14.76 -7.44
CA TYR A 56 2.86 15.42 -6.71
C TYR A 56 3.38 16.23 -5.53
N LEU A 57 2.69 17.34 -5.27
CA LEU A 57 2.80 18.15 -4.07
C LEU A 57 1.41 18.26 -3.46
N ASN A 58 1.28 17.92 -2.19
CA ASN A 58 0.02 17.92 -1.48
C ASN A 58 0.18 18.65 -0.15
N GLY A 59 -0.55 19.72 0.05
CA GLY A 59 -0.60 20.49 1.29
C GLY A 59 -2.01 20.48 1.86
N TYR A 60 -2.14 20.30 3.16
CA TYR A 60 -3.42 20.41 3.83
C TYR A 60 -3.28 21.02 5.22
N ARG A 61 -4.37 21.61 5.68
CA ARG A 61 -4.56 22.08 7.04
C ARG A 61 -5.84 21.47 7.58
N ALA A 62 -5.74 20.79 8.69
CA ALA A 62 -6.85 20.15 9.35
C ALA A 62 -7.05 20.72 10.77
N HIS A 63 -8.27 21.03 11.11
CA HIS A 63 -8.65 21.47 12.44
C HIS A 63 -9.32 20.31 13.17
N SER A 64 -8.84 19.99 14.36
CA SER A 64 -9.46 18.99 15.22
C SER A 64 -9.74 19.57 16.58
N GLN A 65 -10.93 19.30 17.14
CA GLN A 65 -11.19 19.55 18.55
C GLN A 65 -10.76 18.32 19.36
N LYS A 66 -9.75 18.49 20.18
CA LYS A 66 -9.36 17.48 21.16
C LYS A 66 -9.52 18.12 22.53
N ALA A 67 -10.44 17.58 23.34
CA ALA A 67 -10.65 17.99 24.74
C ALA A 67 -10.88 19.50 24.97
N GLY A 68 -11.63 20.17 24.09
CA GLY A 68 -11.98 21.60 24.27
C GLY A 68 -10.99 22.59 23.66
N GLU A 69 -9.79 22.16 23.27
CA GLU A 69 -8.82 23.00 22.56
C GLU A 69 -8.80 22.71 21.07
N GLY A 70 -8.96 23.74 20.26
CA GLY A 70 -8.83 23.66 18.81
C GLY A 70 -7.37 23.47 18.40
N VAL A 71 -7.02 22.28 17.89
CA VAL A 71 -5.66 22.00 17.39
C VAL A 71 -5.67 22.02 15.87
N THR A 72 -4.81 22.85 15.30
CA THR A 72 -4.61 22.90 13.83
C THR A 72 -3.38 22.11 13.47
N HIS A 73 -3.55 21.13 12.58
CA HIS A 73 -2.47 20.36 11.99
C HIS A 73 -2.28 20.74 10.52
N SER A 74 -1.11 21.21 10.16
CA SER A 74 -0.71 21.41 8.77
C SER A 74 0.31 20.38 8.34
N SER A 75 0.25 19.98 7.09
CA SER A 75 1.23 19.06 6.53
C SER A 75 1.40 19.27 5.05
N VAL A 76 2.65 19.21 4.62
CA VAL A 76 3.04 19.14 3.22
C VAL A 76 3.65 17.78 2.95
N SER A 77 3.22 17.14 1.87
CA SER A 77 3.82 15.91 1.37
C SER A 77 4.06 16.02 -0.13
N TYR A 78 5.12 15.41 -0.59
CA TYR A 78 5.50 15.37 -1.99
C TYR A 78 5.96 13.98 -2.38
N GLY A 79 5.94 13.67 -3.65
CA GLY A 79 6.38 12.37 -4.10
C GLY A 79 6.54 12.22 -5.58
N LEU A 80 7.19 11.14 -5.91
CA LEU A 80 7.48 10.66 -7.26
C LEU A 80 7.02 9.21 -7.36
N MET A 81 6.31 8.90 -8.44
CA MET A 81 5.99 7.52 -8.82
C MET A 81 6.31 7.35 -10.30
N THR A 82 7.07 6.32 -10.63
CA THR A 82 7.39 5.99 -12.02
C THR A 82 7.52 4.49 -12.20
N THR A 83 7.32 4.02 -13.41
CA THR A 83 7.50 2.62 -13.79
C THR A 83 8.29 2.55 -15.08
N LEU A 84 9.39 1.84 -15.06
CA LEU A 84 10.19 1.51 -16.23
C LEU A 84 9.76 0.14 -16.75
N GLN A 85 9.28 0.07 -17.97
CA GLN A 85 9.03 -1.19 -18.68
C GLN A 85 10.36 -1.62 -19.32
N ILE A 86 10.93 -2.70 -18.81
CA ILE A 86 12.21 -3.25 -19.31
C ILE A 86 11.94 -4.06 -20.57
N ASP A 87 10.94 -4.92 -20.49
CA ASP A 87 10.37 -5.68 -21.61
C ASP A 87 8.87 -5.93 -21.38
N PRO A 88 8.11 -6.57 -22.27
CA PRO A 88 6.67 -6.81 -22.09
C PRO A 88 6.29 -7.54 -20.79
N GLU A 89 7.21 -8.33 -20.26
CA GLU A 89 7.00 -9.18 -19.07
C GLU A 89 7.63 -8.60 -17.82
N ALA A 90 8.63 -7.70 -17.93
CA ALA A 90 9.41 -7.17 -16.82
C ALA A 90 9.27 -5.66 -16.64
N SER A 91 9.02 -5.23 -15.42
CA SER A 91 8.97 -3.82 -15.06
C SER A 91 9.62 -3.52 -13.71
N LEU A 92 10.12 -2.29 -13.57
CA LEU A 92 10.68 -1.76 -12.35
C LEU A 92 9.92 -0.50 -11.96
N ALA A 93 9.30 -0.50 -10.78
CA ALA A 93 8.55 0.64 -10.26
C ALA A 93 9.29 1.29 -9.09
N LEU A 94 9.39 2.61 -9.14
CA LEU A 94 9.95 3.44 -8.09
C LEU A 94 8.85 4.30 -7.49
N HIS A 95 8.72 4.27 -6.18
CA HIS A 95 7.83 5.14 -5.41
C HIS A 95 8.64 5.85 -4.33
N TYR A 96 8.56 7.16 -4.34
CA TYR A 96 9.11 8.00 -3.30
C TYR A 96 8.04 8.90 -2.71
N ARG A 97 8.05 9.05 -1.41
CA ARG A 97 7.17 9.98 -0.69
C ARG A 97 7.95 10.66 0.43
N GLY A 98 7.96 11.98 0.40
CA GLY A 98 8.51 12.83 1.46
C GLY A 98 7.42 13.60 2.19
N ARG A 99 7.62 13.81 3.48
CA ARG A 99 6.80 14.65 4.33
C ARG A 99 7.68 15.15 5.48
N LYS A 100 7.87 16.49 5.64
CA LYS A 100 8.70 17.09 6.71
C LYS A 100 9.90 16.19 7.11
N ASP A 101 9.77 15.43 8.20
CA ASP A 101 10.82 14.59 8.78
C ASP A 101 10.67 13.09 8.44
N SER A 102 9.84 12.74 7.44
CA SER A 102 9.58 11.36 7.06
C SER A 102 9.72 11.17 5.56
N HIS A 103 10.57 10.22 5.18
CA HIS A 103 10.83 9.83 3.81
C HIS A 103 10.58 8.34 3.64
N ARG A 104 9.93 7.96 2.55
CA ARG A 104 9.66 6.57 2.22
C ARG A 104 10.03 6.29 0.79
N PHE A 105 10.74 5.22 0.62
CA PHE A 105 11.19 4.69 -0.65
C PHE A 105 10.64 3.30 -0.86
N LYS A 106 10.20 2.98 -2.08
CA LYS A 106 9.89 1.63 -2.51
C LYS A 106 10.41 1.43 -3.92
N LEU A 107 11.22 0.41 -4.12
CA LEU A 107 11.61 -0.10 -5.42
C LEU A 107 11.00 -1.47 -5.59
N GLU A 108 10.23 -1.69 -6.67
CA GLU A 108 9.52 -2.96 -6.91
C GLU A 108 9.82 -3.47 -8.31
N GLY A 109 10.47 -4.64 -8.39
CA GLY A 109 10.60 -5.42 -9.61
C GLY A 109 9.42 -6.37 -9.79
N ARG A 110 8.91 -6.47 -11.02
CA ARG A 110 7.84 -7.40 -11.44
C ARG A 110 8.29 -8.15 -12.65
N TYR A 111 7.94 -9.43 -12.69
CA TYR A 111 8.19 -10.29 -13.83
C TYR A 111 6.98 -11.21 -14.05
N ASP A 112 6.33 -11.12 -15.21
CA ASP A 112 5.10 -11.82 -15.52
C ASP A 112 5.38 -12.86 -16.64
N VAL A 113 5.65 -14.13 -16.27
CA VAL A 113 5.96 -15.22 -17.19
C VAL A 113 4.92 -16.32 -17.08
N GLY A 114 4.09 -16.42 -18.12
CA GLY A 114 3.03 -17.42 -18.16
C GLY A 114 2.18 -17.41 -16.90
N PRO A 115 2.07 -18.55 -16.17
CA PRO A 115 1.29 -18.61 -14.93
C PRO A 115 1.98 -17.97 -13.72
N TRP A 116 3.26 -17.59 -13.81
CA TRP A 116 4.07 -17.08 -12.71
C TRP A 116 4.17 -15.57 -12.75
N LYS A 117 3.90 -14.92 -11.62
CA LYS A 117 4.00 -13.47 -11.46
C LYS A 117 4.77 -13.13 -10.19
N PRO A 118 6.10 -13.34 -10.18
CA PRO A 118 6.92 -12.94 -9.06
C PRO A 118 7.05 -11.41 -8.97
N ARG A 119 7.17 -10.93 -7.74
CA ARG A 119 7.46 -9.53 -7.41
C ARG A 119 8.43 -9.48 -6.26
N LEU A 120 9.39 -8.61 -6.34
CA LEU A 120 10.33 -8.31 -5.27
C LEU A 120 10.31 -6.81 -5.00
N ALA A 121 10.14 -6.41 -3.75
CA ALA A 121 10.19 -5.00 -3.39
C ALA A 121 11.18 -4.75 -2.25
N LEU A 122 11.94 -3.66 -2.37
CA LEU A 122 12.76 -3.10 -1.33
C LEU A 122 12.06 -1.86 -0.80
N LEU A 123 11.84 -1.79 0.49
CA LEU A 123 11.24 -0.65 1.17
C LEU A 123 12.23 -0.05 2.13
N TYR A 124 12.27 1.26 2.16
CA TYR A 124 13.01 2.03 3.14
C TYR A 124 12.14 3.17 3.67
N ALA A 125 12.14 3.36 4.97
CA ALA A 125 11.51 4.49 5.62
C ALA A 125 12.51 5.16 6.56
N ARG A 126 12.56 6.48 6.49
CA ARG A 126 13.30 7.32 7.44
C ARG A 126 12.29 8.21 8.15
N GLY A 127 12.26 8.14 9.46
CA GLY A 127 11.57 9.09 10.34
C GLY A 127 12.52 10.18 10.85
N ALA A 128 12.06 10.96 11.80
CA ALA A 128 12.87 12.03 12.41
C ALA A 128 14.13 11.48 13.11
N GLU A 129 13.99 10.39 13.84
CA GLU A 129 15.04 9.85 14.71
C GLU A 129 15.51 8.44 14.32
N SER A 130 14.82 7.79 13.38
CA SER A 130 15.08 6.40 13.04
C SER A 130 14.90 6.09 11.58
N SER A 131 15.37 4.92 11.18
CA SER A 131 15.12 4.35 9.86
C SER A 131 14.64 2.90 9.97
N GLY A 132 13.99 2.45 8.91
CA GLY A 132 13.55 1.06 8.77
C GLY A 132 13.64 0.61 7.33
N TRP A 133 13.80 -0.69 7.14
CA TRP A 133 13.83 -1.31 5.84
C TRP A 133 13.01 -2.60 5.83
N ALA A 134 12.56 -3.00 4.66
CA ALA A 134 11.96 -4.30 4.43
C ALA A 134 12.27 -4.81 3.03
N VAL A 135 12.41 -6.12 2.93
CA VAL A 135 12.44 -6.87 1.67
C VAL A 135 11.14 -7.65 1.60
N GLN A 136 10.39 -7.49 0.51
CA GLN A 136 9.10 -8.13 0.31
C GLN A 136 9.15 -8.99 -0.94
N GLY A 137 8.97 -10.30 -0.78
CA GLY A 137 8.81 -11.26 -1.86
C GLY A 137 7.34 -11.64 -2.02
N ARG A 138 6.85 -11.63 -3.25
CA ARG A 138 5.50 -12.10 -3.60
C ARG A 138 5.55 -12.97 -4.83
N LEU A 139 4.78 -14.02 -4.80
CA LEU A 139 4.59 -14.89 -5.94
C LEU A 139 3.12 -15.19 -6.13
N ARG A 140 2.61 -14.87 -7.31
CA ARG A 140 1.34 -15.40 -7.77
C ARG A 140 1.61 -16.48 -8.80
N TRP A 141 0.99 -17.61 -8.60
CA TRP A 141 0.99 -18.72 -9.55
C TRP A 141 -0.45 -19.09 -9.90
N ALA A 142 -0.79 -19.02 -11.17
CA ALA A 142 -2.13 -19.30 -11.67
C ALA A 142 -2.02 -20.20 -12.92
N PRO A 143 -1.80 -21.54 -12.74
CA PRO A 143 -1.61 -22.46 -13.85
C PRO A 143 -2.88 -22.68 -14.67
N SER A 144 -4.04 -22.33 -14.12
CA SER A 144 -5.33 -22.42 -14.79
C SER A 144 -6.29 -21.36 -14.23
N GLU A 145 -7.42 -21.17 -14.89
CA GLU A 145 -8.49 -20.30 -14.37
C GLU A 145 -9.12 -20.82 -13.08
N ARG A 146 -8.93 -22.10 -12.75
CA ARG A 146 -9.50 -22.73 -11.56
C ARG A 146 -8.60 -22.61 -10.32
N LEU A 147 -7.29 -22.61 -10.50
CA LEU A 147 -6.33 -22.61 -9.39
C LEU A 147 -5.47 -21.36 -9.38
N GLN A 148 -5.41 -20.68 -8.24
CA GLN A 148 -4.47 -19.60 -7.98
C GLN A 148 -3.86 -19.77 -6.60
N LEU A 149 -2.55 -19.62 -6.54
CA LEU A 149 -1.76 -19.58 -5.32
C LEU A 149 -1.08 -18.20 -5.23
N ASP A 150 -1.23 -17.51 -4.11
CA ASP A 150 -0.49 -16.29 -3.78
C ASP A 150 0.38 -16.58 -2.55
N LEU A 151 1.67 -16.32 -2.66
CA LEU A 151 2.64 -16.44 -1.56
C LEU A 151 3.23 -15.07 -1.24
N LEU A 152 3.58 -14.88 0.03
CA LEU A 152 4.20 -13.69 0.58
C LEU A 152 5.32 -14.11 1.54
N ALA A 153 6.47 -13.45 1.43
CA ALA A 153 7.55 -13.53 2.40
C ALA A 153 8.19 -12.15 2.56
N ASP A 154 8.12 -11.60 3.77
CA ASP A 154 8.69 -10.31 4.11
C ASP A 154 9.70 -10.49 5.24
N ALA A 155 10.85 -9.80 5.13
CA ALA A 155 11.81 -9.61 6.23
C ALA A 155 11.99 -8.11 6.45
N PHE A 156 12.06 -7.67 7.71
CA PHE A 156 12.10 -6.25 8.02
C PHE A 156 12.84 -5.94 9.32
N ASP A 157 13.34 -4.71 9.38
CA ASP A 157 13.87 -4.08 10.58
C ASP A 157 13.43 -2.61 10.60
N ALA A 158 12.52 -2.26 11.51
CA ALA A 158 11.94 -0.93 11.67
C ALA A 158 11.81 -0.63 13.16
N SER A 159 12.88 -0.16 13.75
CA SER A 159 13.07 -0.08 15.20
C SER A 159 12.13 0.89 15.92
N SER A 160 11.56 1.88 15.23
CA SER A 160 10.67 2.85 15.85
C SER A 160 9.37 3.06 15.08
N TRP A 161 8.41 3.72 15.74
CA TRP A 161 7.08 3.98 15.18
C TRP A 161 7.07 4.90 13.97
N ASP A 162 7.98 5.83 13.88
CA ASP A 162 8.12 6.80 12.78
C ASP A 162 8.73 6.17 11.53
N SER A 163 9.54 5.11 11.68
CA SER A 163 10.13 4.33 10.59
C SER A 163 9.34 3.07 10.21
N ARG A 164 8.14 2.86 10.80
CA ARG A 164 7.30 1.70 10.51
C ARG A 164 6.95 1.56 9.03
N LEU A 165 6.87 0.32 8.58
CA LEU A 165 6.51 -0.06 7.22
C LEU A 165 5.19 -0.85 7.21
N TYR A 166 4.67 -1.10 6.04
CA TYR A 166 3.44 -1.87 5.85
C TYR A 166 3.60 -2.86 4.71
N THR A 167 3.00 -4.02 4.88
CA THR A 167 2.83 -5.00 3.82
C THR A 167 1.35 -5.28 3.58
N LEU A 168 0.98 -5.49 2.33
CA LEU A 168 -0.36 -5.98 1.98
C LEU A 168 -0.32 -7.50 2.00
N THR A 169 -1.00 -8.11 2.93
CA THR A 169 -1.07 -9.56 3.04
C THR A 169 -2.12 -10.14 2.09
N PRO A 170 -1.93 -11.37 1.57
CA PRO A 170 -2.95 -12.06 0.81
C PRO A 170 -4.19 -12.27 1.69
N MET A 171 -5.30 -11.65 1.31
CA MET A 171 -6.56 -11.70 2.05
C MET A 171 -7.59 -12.51 1.28
N LEU A 172 -8.58 -13.06 1.98
CA LEU A 172 -9.75 -13.62 1.34
C LEU A 172 -10.50 -12.51 0.60
N ARG A 173 -11.24 -12.86 -0.44
CA ARG A 173 -11.97 -11.87 -1.23
C ARG A 173 -13.00 -11.12 -0.37
N GLY A 174 -12.94 -9.79 -0.40
CA GLY A 174 -13.78 -8.90 0.40
C GLY A 174 -13.15 -8.49 1.73
N GLU A 175 -11.99 -9.03 2.08
CA GLU A 175 -11.21 -8.57 3.21
C GLU A 175 -10.10 -7.61 2.74
N TYR A 176 -9.77 -6.65 3.58
CA TYR A 176 -8.62 -5.77 3.42
C TYR A 176 -7.64 -6.06 4.55
N GLY A 177 -6.37 -6.26 4.20
CA GLY A 177 -5.35 -6.52 5.19
C GLY A 177 -4.05 -5.83 4.85
N ALA A 178 -3.62 -5.00 5.79
CA ALA A 178 -2.26 -4.50 5.83
C ALA A 178 -1.64 -4.91 7.15
N THR A 179 -0.51 -5.60 7.09
CA THR A 179 0.27 -5.92 8.28
C THR A 179 1.26 -4.80 8.53
N LEU A 180 1.28 -4.32 9.77
CA LEU A 180 2.23 -3.33 10.23
C LEU A 180 3.57 -4.04 10.53
N LEU A 181 4.62 -3.61 9.83
CA LEU A 181 5.99 -4.06 10.05
C LEU A 181 6.68 -3.04 10.98
N TYR A 182 6.90 -3.46 12.21
CA TYR A 182 7.53 -2.65 13.25
C TYR A 182 8.34 -3.54 14.19
N GLY A 183 9.52 -3.10 14.62
CA GLY A 183 10.51 -3.94 15.25
C GLY A 183 11.32 -4.69 14.20
N LYS A 184 11.83 -5.86 14.55
CA LYS A 184 12.58 -6.75 13.66
C LYS A 184 11.84 -8.06 13.50
N GLY A 185 11.77 -8.60 12.28
CA GLY A 185 11.05 -9.86 12.10
C GLY A 185 10.80 -10.25 10.67
N ALA A 186 9.85 -11.20 10.52
CA ALA A 186 9.41 -11.72 9.25
C ALA A 186 7.90 -11.96 9.23
N VAL A 187 7.31 -11.87 8.05
CA VAL A 187 5.92 -12.25 7.79
C VAL A 187 5.92 -13.23 6.64
N LEU A 188 5.29 -14.37 6.85
CA LEU A 188 5.04 -15.37 5.80
C LEU A 188 3.53 -15.45 5.58
N GLY A 189 3.11 -15.55 4.34
CA GLY A 189 1.69 -15.65 4.01
C GLY A 189 1.45 -16.48 2.77
N GLY A 190 0.29 -17.15 2.76
CA GLY A 190 -0.16 -17.91 1.61
C GLY A 190 -1.67 -17.85 1.48
N ARG A 191 -2.14 -17.82 0.25
CA ARG A 191 -3.56 -17.97 -0.10
C ARG A 191 -3.69 -18.93 -1.27
N VAL A 192 -4.57 -19.89 -1.15
CA VAL A 192 -5.01 -20.74 -2.25
C VAL A 192 -6.44 -20.39 -2.58
N ARG A 193 -6.73 -20.31 -3.87
CA ARG A 193 -8.08 -20.17 -4.42
C ARG A 193 -8.32 -21.30 -5.40
N TYR A 194 -9.42 -22.02 -5.21
CA TYR A 194 -9.83 -23.08 -6.11
C TYR A 194 -11.29 -22.92 -6.51
N ARG A 195 -11.54 -22.86 -7.84
CA ARG A 195 -12.89 -22.81 -8.41
C ARG A 195 -13.36 -24.23 -8.68
N LEU A 196 -14.28 -24.72 -7.87
CA LEU A 196 -14.88 -26.05 -7.99
C LEU A 196 -15.77 -26.13 -9.25
N SER A 197 -16.57 -25.07 -9.49
CA SER A 197 -17.47 -24.94 -10.64
C SER A 197 -17.64 -23.46 -11.01
N SER A 198 -18.52 -23.16 -11.97
CA SER A 198 -18.92 -21.77 -12.29
C SER A 198 -19.50 -21.04 -11.05
N HIS A 199 -20.13 -21.76 -10.14
CA HIS A 199 -20.83 -21.20 -8.99
C HIS A 199 -20.08 -21.32 -7.67
N TRP A 200 -19.22 -22.32 -7.51
CA TRP A 200 -18.56 -22.61 -6.25
C TRP A 200 -17.07 -22.32 -6.27
N GLN A 201 -16.59 -21.66 -5.24
CA GLN A 201 -15.18 -21.34 -5.02
C GLN A 201 -14.80 -21.56 -3.56
N ILE A 202 -13.65 -22.19 -3.35
CA ILE A 202 -13.01 -22.34 -2.03
C ILE A 202 -11.78 -21.41 -2.01
N GLU A 203 -11.59 -20.72 -0.90
CA GLU A 203 -10.37 -19.96 -0.62
C GLU A 203 -9.86 -20.32 0.77
N GLY A 204 -8.56 -20.63 0.87
CA GLY A 204 -7.86 -20.84 2.13
C GLY A 204 -6.72 -19.84 2.27
N ARG A 205 -6.47 -19.38 3.50
CA ARG A 205 -5.37 -18.46 3.83
C ARG A 205 -4.65 -18.91 5.08
N VAL A 206 -3.33 -18.77 5.05
CA VAL A 206 -2.46 -18.85 6.23
C VAL A 206 -1.56 -17.64 6.28
N GLN A 207 -1.29 -17.13 7.48
CA GLN A 207 -0.33 -16.06 7.71
C GLN A 207 0.38 -16.30 9.03
N HIS A 208 1.68 -16.21 9.01
CA HIS A 208 2.54 -16.34 10.17
C HIS A 208 3.37 -15.07 10.31
N GLU A 209 3.30 -14.45 11.48
CA GLU A 209 4.03 -13.23 11.82
C GLU A 209 4.97 -13.54 12.98
N HIS A 210 6.25 -13.33 12.76
CA HIS A 210 7.26 -13.34 13.81
C HIS A 210 7.83 -11.93 13.94
N GLN A 211 7.55 -11.25 15.05
CA GLN A 211 8.03 -9.90 15.31
C GLN A 211 8.70 -9.87 16.68
N GLN A 212 9.99 -9.50 16.72
CA GLN A 212 10.69 -9.25 17.97
C GLN A 212 10.21 -7.91 18.53
N ARG A 213 9.23 -8.00 19.42
CA ARG A 213 8.67 -6.88 20.17
C ARG A 213 8.37 -7.35 21.58
N ASP A 214 8.56 -6.44 22.53
CA ASP A 214 8.27 -6.71 23.95
C ASP A 214 6.79 -7.04 24.23
N VAL A 215 5.88 -6.77 23.31
CA VAL A 215 4.43 -6.81 23.54
C VAL A 215 3.65 -7.71 22.57
N ARG A 216 4.24 -8.22 21.49
CA ARG A 216 3.49 -9.08 20.53
C ARG A 216 4.25 -10.35 20.20
N PRO A 217 3.76 -11.48 20.71
CA PRO A 217 4.30 -12.78 20.37
C PRO A 217 4.04 -13.12 18.90
N THR A 218 4.73 -14.12 18.42
CA THR A 218 4.46 -14.81 17.15
C THR A 218 2.97 -15.10 17.00
N LYS A 219 2.41 -14.73 15.85
CA LYS A 219 0.99 -14.90 15.55
C LYS A 219 0.80 -15.73 14.29
N THR A 220 -0.04 -16.73 14.36
CA THR A 220 -0.47 -17.51 13.19
C THR A 220 -1.97 -17.35 13.00
N LEU A 221 -2.37 -17.04 11.78
CA LEU A 221 -3.77 -16.87 11.38
C LEU A 221 -4.09 -17.87 10.28
N PHE A 222 -5.24 -18.52 10.42
CA PHE A 222 -5.84 -19.35 9.38
C PHE A 222 -7.25 -18.85 9.08
N ALA A 223 -7.62 -18.87 7.82
CA ALA A 223 -8.99 -18.57 7.41
C ALA A 223 -9.39 -19.45 6.22
N LEU A 224 -10.64 -19.86 6.21
CA LEU A 224 -11.25 -20.62 5.12
C LEU A 224 -12.55 -19.95 4.72
N SER A 225 -12.80 -19.85 3.41
CA SER A 225 -14.04 -19.32 2.86
C SER A 225 -14.58 -20.25 1.78
N LEU A 226 -15.84 -20.56 1.86
CA LEU A 226 -16.61 -21.19 0.80
C LEU A 226 -17.59 -20.16 0.24
N ARG A 227 -17.57 -19.95 -1.06
CA ARG A 227 -18.42 -18.96 -1.72
C ARG A 227 -19.28 -19.60 -2.80
N TYR A 228 -20.55 -19.25 -2.79
CA TYR A 228 -21.49 -19.50 -3.87
C TYR A 228 -21.73 -18.20 -4.66
N ARG A 229 -21.74 -18.28 -6.00
CA ARG A 229 -22.19 -17.22 -6.87
C ARG A 229 -23.52 -17.66 -7.48
N GLY A 230 -24.60 -17.06 -6.99
CA GLY A 230 -25.90 -17.11 -7.68
C GLY A 230 -25.86 -16.34 -9.01
N TRP A 231 -26.89 -16.50 -9.78
CA TRP A 231 -27.16 -15.76 -11.02
C TRP A 231 -27.34 -14.29 -10.76
#